data_0fd486ce05a224e8eeaa04cf4cc2e732
#
_entry.id   0fd486ce05a224e8eeaa04cf4cc2e732
#
_cell.length_a   1.000
_cell.length_b   1.000
_cell.length_c   1.000
_cell.angle_alpha   90.00
_cell.angle_beta   90.00
_cell.angle_gamma   90.00
#
_symmetry.space_group_name_H-M   'P 1'
#
loop_
_entity.id
_entity.type
_entity.pdbx_description
1 polymer ?
#
loop_
_entity_poly.entity_id
_entity_poly.type
_entity_poly.pdbx_seq_one_letter_code
_entity_poly.pdbx_strand_id
1 'polypeptide(L)'
;MQKDIPHFLDWDRFADRDWERVFSEFAEHGHHEFALYDRWCLLLEFDPKFPARLKKLHNCGFGKLSGSHAPFSKQYDLLAFDEEEIAFARRLHIRLIERLAGEFGITTYTMHPLNDFVYHGSIEDAKRHLERTLTPLLEVAEKNHVVIAVENGLQYIDRPDVLAELVRHFASPYLGCCCDTGHLNIFAKRTGKDILECLDMMYSEVVVAHIHDNDGLSDRHWVAGLGEIDWKRFMPKLARAPRMKSMEDEGIYSEIPIPEICERTSKLLEYAALPAAQVN
;
A
#
# COMPACT_ATOMS: atom_id res chain seq x y z
N MET A 1 11.74 -9.79 10.84
CA MET A 1 11.55 -9.89 9.38
C MET A 1 10.19 -10.48 9.13
N GLN A 2 9.42 -9.91 8.21
CA GLN A 2 8.12 -10.41 7.79
C GLN A 2 8.25 -11.86 7.28
N LYS A 3 7.25 -12.69 7.57
CA LYS A 3 7.30 -14.13 7.22
C LYS A 3 6.43 -14.46 6.01
N ASP A 4 5.48 -13.60 5.69
CA ASP A 4 4.56 -13.72 4.59
C ASP A 4 4.31 -12.32 4.01
N ILE A 5 3.94 -12.21 2.75
CA ILE A 5 3.60 -10.96 2.07
C ILE A 5 2.10 -11.00 1.79
N PRO A 6 1.29 -10.12 2.38
CA PRO A 6 -0.15 -10.05 2.10
C PRO A 6 -0.43 -9.82 0.61
N HIS A 7 -1.41 -10.54 0.08
CA HIS A 7 -1.83 -10.42 -1.33
C HIS A 7 -3.13 -9.61 -1.42
N PHE A 8 -3.19 -8.66 -2.35
CA PHE A 8 -4.43 -8.00 -2.72
C PHE A 8 -5.22 -8.88 -3.70
N LEU A 9 -6.45 -9.26 -3.33
CA LEU A 9 -7.24 -10.23 -4.10
C LEU A 9 -8.57 -9.68 -4.65
N ASP A 10 -8.97 -8.49 -4.27
CA ASP A 10 -10.31 -7.96 -4.58
C ASP A 10 -10.37 -7.07 -5.83
N TRP A 11 -9.29 -6.95 -6.59
CA TRP A 11 -9.22 -6.06 -7.75
C TRP A 11 -8.92 -6.73 -9.09
N ASP A 12 -8.51 -7.98 -9.12
CA ASP A 12 -8.21 -8.74 -10.34
C ASP A 12 -9.19 -9.93 -10.49
N ARG A 13 -8.76 -10.96 -11.16
CA ARG A 13 -9.52 -12.19 -11.45
C ARG A 13 -10.12 -12.87 -10.20
N PHE A 14 -9.63 -12.54 -9.02
CA PHE A 14 -10.14 -13.08 -7.76
C PHE A 14 -11.33 -12.30 -7.19
N ALA A 15 -11.61 -11.10 -7.69
CA ALA A 15 -12.63 -10.20 -7.15
C ALA A 15 -14.02 -10.84 -7.01
N ASP A 16 -14.41 -11.72 -7.96
CA ASP A 16 -15.72 -12.38 -8.00
C ASP A 16 -15.63 -13.90 -7.76
N ARG A 17 -14.52 -14.38 -7.22
CA ARG A 17 -14.31 -15.80 -6.94
C ARG A 17 -14.87 -16.24 -5.57
N ASP A 18 -14.89 -17.54 -5.33
CA ASP A 18 -15.02 -18.10 -3.99
C ASP A 18 -13.73 -17.83 -3.19
N TRP A 19 -13.76 -16.80 -2.35
CA TRP A 19 -12.58 -16.35 -1.63
C TRP A 19 -12.06 -17.34 -0.60
N GLU A 20 -12.93 -18.17 0.02
CA GLU A 20 -12.49 -19.24 0.93
C GLU A 20 -11.65 -20.27 0.16
N ARG A 21 -12.05 -20.59 -1.07
CA ARG A 21 -11.29 -21.46 -1.95
C ARG A 21 -9.96 -20.81 -2.37
N VAL A 22 -9.97 -19.54 -2.75
CA VAL A 22 -8.75 -18.81 -3.11
C VAL A 22 -7.76 -18.78 -1.92
N PHE A 23 -8.23 -18.47 -0.70
CA PHE A 23 -7.40 -18.51 0.50
C PHE A 23 -6.83 -19.92 0.76
N SER A 24 -7.65 -20.97 0.56
CA SER A 24 -7.17 -22.36 0.69
C SER A 24 -6.07 -22.68 -0.32
N GLU A 25 -6.23 -22.28 -1.58
CA GLU A 25 -5.22 -22.50 -2.62
C GLU A 25 -3.91 -21.78 -2.33
N PHE A 26 -3.92 -20.54 -1.84
CA PHE A 26 -2.72 -19.85 -1.37
C PHE A 26 -2.09 -20.52 -0.14
N ALA A 27 -2.92 -20.96 0.83
CA ALA A 27 -2.47 -21.64 2.03
C ALA A 27 -1.75 -22.96 1.76
N GLU A 28 -2.16 -23.72 0.71
CA GLU A 28 -1.48 -24.92 0.26
C GLU A 28 -0.02 -24.66 -0.18
N HIS A 29 0.30 -23.40 -0.52
CA HIS A 29 1.65 -22.94 -0.88
C HIS A 29 2.33 -22.11 0.22
N GLY A 30 1.76 -22.10 1.44
CA GLY A 30 2.37 -21.44 2.61
C GLY A 30 2.09 -19.95 2.73
N HIS A 31 1.16 -19.39 1.94
CA HIS A 31 0.75 -18.00 1.98
C HIS A 31 -0.59 -17.86 2.71
N HIS A 32 -0.59 -17.08 3.80
CA HIS A 32 -1.71 -16.98 4.74
C HIS A 32 -2.13 -15.53 5.05
N GLU A 33 -1.50 -14.54 4.40
CA GLU A 33 -1.81 -13.14 4.65
C GLU A 33 -2.37 -12.47 3.40
N PHE A 34 -3.45 -11.69 3.59
CA PHE A 34 -4.17 -11.03 2.51
C PHE A 34 -4.46 -9.58 2.89
N ALA A 35 -4.53 -8.70 1.89
CA ALA A 35 -4.83 -7.30 2.07
C ALA A 35 -6.15 -6.94 1.37
N LEU A 36 -6.86 -5.98 1.96
CA LEU A 36 -8.06 -5.40 1.36
C LEU A 36 -7.64 -4.29 0.40
N TYR A 37 -8.21 -4.29 -0.80
CA TYR A 37 -8.10 -3.18 -1.73
C TYR A 37 -9.33 -2.27 -1.63
N ASP A 38 -9.40 -1.25 -2.44
CA ASP A 38 -10.43 -0.21 -2.41
C ASP A 38 -11.86 -0.76 -2.45
N ARG A 39 -12.12 -1.76 -3.31
CA ARG A 39 -13.45 -2.37 -3.47
C ARG A 39 -13.97 -3.00 -2.17
N TRP A 40 -13.12 -3.75 -1.46
CA TRP A 40 -13.55 -4.36 -0.20
C TRP A 40 -13.73 -3.34 0.91
N CYS A 41 -12.93 -2.29 0.92
CA CYS A 41 -13.12 -1.16 1.84
C CYS A 41 -14.45 -0.43 1.59
N LEU A 42 -14.81 -0.19 0.32
CA LEU A 42 -16.10 0.39 -0.04
C LEU A 42 -17.27 -0.53 0.32
N LEU A 43 -17.17 -1.84 0.02
CA LEU A 43 -18.19 -2.82 0.42
C LEU A 43 -18.30 -2.93 1.94
N LEU A 44 -17.19 -2.90 2.68
CA LEU A 44 -17.19 -2.90 4.14
C LEU A 44 -18.01 -1.73 4.71
N GLU A 45 -17.95 -0.57 4.07
CA GLU A 45 -18.67 0.62 4.52
C GLU A 45 -20.12 0.68 4.04
N PHE A 46 -20.38 0.32 2.78
CA PHE A 46 -21.67 0.62 2.13
C PHE A 46 -22.58 -0.60 1.91
N ASP A 47 -22.07 -1.83 2.00
CA ASP A 47 -22.90 -3.03 1.94
C ASP A 47 -23.13 -3.61 3.34
N PRO A 48 -24.37 -3.55 3.90
CA PRO A 48 -24.65 -4.01 5.25
C PRO A 48 -24.42 -5.53 5.46
N LYS A 49 -24.34 -6.31 4.38
CA LYS A 49 -24.12 -7.77 4.43
C LYS A 49 -22.63 -8.14 4.35
N PHE A 50 -21.82 -7.27 3.78
CA PHE A 50 -20.43 -7.57 3.50
C PHE A 50 -19.56 -7.76 4.77
N PRO A 51 -19.73 -7.00 5.87
CA PRO A 51 -18.93 -7.18 7.08
C PRO A 51 -18.99 -8.60 7.65
N ALA A 52 -20.17 -9.22 7.67
CA ALA A 52 -20.32 -10.59 8.15
C ALA A 52 -19.60 -11.60 7.25
N ARG A 53 -19.65 -11.39 5.94
CA ARG A 53 -18.95 -12.23 4.95
C ARG A 53 -17.43 -12.08 5.11
N LEU A 54 -16.94 -10.84 5.26
CA LEU A 54 -15.52 -10.57 5.42
C LEU A 54 -14.96 -11.14 6.73
N LYS A 55 -15.72 -11.06 7.83
CA LYS A 55 -15.38 -11.72 9.11
C LYS A 55 -15.30 -13.23 8.99
N LYS A 56 -16.24 -13.84 8.27
CA LYS A 56 -16.19 -15.29 8.01
C LYS A 56 -14.92 -15.65 7.25
N LEU A 57 -14.56 -14.89 6.23
CA LEU A 57 -13.33 -15.08 5.47
C LEU A 57 -12.07 -14.92 6.33
N HIS A 58 -12.00 -13.84 7.13
CA HIS A 58 -10.87 -13.58 8.05
C HIS A 58 -10.68 -14.72 9.07
N ASN A 59 -11.74 -15.44 9.43
CA ASN A 59 -11.73 -16.54 10.40
C ASN A 59 -11.84 -17.93 9.76
N CYS A 60 -11.65 -18.07 8.44
CA CYS A 60 -11.83 -19.35 7.74
C CYS A 60 -10.75 -20.41 8.05
N GLY A 61 -9.65 -20.02 8.70
CA GLY A 61 -8.56 -20.93 9.09
C GLY A 61 -7.49 -21.11 8.01
N PHE A 62 -7.71 -20.63 6.77
CA PHE A 62 -6.73 -20.69 5.70
C PHE A 62 -5.79 -19.47 5.67
N GLY A 63 -6.26 -18.33 6.16
CA GLY A 63 -5.49 -17.11 6.19
C GLY A 63 -6.21 -15.99 6.95
N LYS A 64 -5.61 -14.83 7.01
CA LYS A 64 -6.15 -13.64 7.68
C LYS A 64 -5.96 -12.39 6.83
N LEU A 65 -6.77 -11.39 7.10
CA LEU A 65 -6.60 -10.04 6.56
C LEU A 65 -5.62 -9.28 7.45
N SER A 66 -4.58 -8.68 6.88
CA SER A 66 -3.48 -8.06 7.63
C SER A 66 -3.03 -6.70 7.10
N GLY A 67 -3.41 -6.34 5.88
CA GLY A 67 -3.13 -5.04 5.26
C GLY A 67 -4.38 -4.42 4.64
N SER A 68 -4.32 -3.13 4.31
CA SER A 68 -5.42 -2.47 3.64
C SER A 68 -5.00 -1.26 2.83
N HIS A 69 -5.62 -1.11 1.65
CA HIS A 69 -5.57 0.08 0.82
C HIS A 69 -6.90 0.84 0.90
N ALA A 70 -6.82 2.14 1.13
CA ALA A 70 -7.98 3.02 1.16
C ALA A 70 -8.68 3.09 -0.20
N PRO A 71 -9.99 3.36 -0.24
CA PRO A 71 -10.64 3.80 -1.46
C PRO A 71 -9.97 5.05 -2.03
N PHE A 72 -9.78 5.06 -3.34
CA PHE A 72 -9.14 6.17 -4.05
C PHE A 72 -9.99 6.58 -5.25
N SER A 73 -10.24 7.84 -5.35
CA SER A 73 -10.82 8.61 -6.46
C SER A 73 -10.96 10.04 -5.97
N LYS A 74 -11.32 10.96 -6.85
CA LYS A 74 -11.47 12.38 -6.52
C LYS A 74 -12.25 12.66 -5.23
N GLN A 75 -13.32 11.90 -4.98
CA GLN A 75 -14.17 12.08 -3.80
C GLN A 75 -13.56 11.55 -2.49
N TYR A 76 -12.42 10.85 -2.55
CA TYR A 76 -11.71 10.29 -1.40
C TYR A 76 -10.33 10.90 -1.20
N ASP A 77 -9.91 11.80 -2.12
CA ASP A 77 -8.58 12.39 -2.12
C ASP A 77 -8.37 13.32 -0.92
N LEU A 78 -7.18 13.24 -0.32
CA LEU A 78 -6.80 14.08 0.82
C LEU A 78 -6.56 15.54 0.43
N LEU A 79 -6.23 15.78 -0.84
CA LEU A 79 -5.96 17.10 -1.41
C LEU A 79 -7.15 17.67 -2.20
N ALA A 80 -8.38 17.16 -1.99
CA ALA A 80 -9.58 17.75 -2.56
C ALA A 80 -9.72 19.23 -2.18
N PHE A 81 -10.35 20.01 -3.06
CA PHE A 81 -10.53 21.46 -2.87
C PHE A 81 -11.90 21.82 -2.29
N ASP A 82 -12.89 20.98 -2.51
CA ASP A 82 -14.25 21.20 -2.05
C ASP A 82 -14.42 20.75 -0.59
N GLU A 83 -15.00 21.62 0.24
CA GLU A 83 -15.18 21.35 1.68
C GLU A 83 -16.10 20.16 1.96
N GLU A 84 -17.08 19.92 1.12
CA GLU A 84 -18.03 18.80 1.30
C GLU A 84 -17.30 17.49 0.92
N GLU A 85 -16.50 17.49 -0.16
CA GLU A 85 -15.66 16.36 -0.55
C GLU A 85 -14.64 16.03 0.56
N ILE A 86 -13.92 17.02 1.09
CA ILE A 86 -12.99 16.86 2.21
C ILE A 86 -13.70 16.27 3.45
N ALA A 87 -14.85 16.81 3.80
CA ALA A 87 -15.60 16.34 4.96
C ALA A 87 -16.12 14.91 4.76
N PHE A 88 -16.51 14.55 3.54
CA PHE A 88 -16.94 13.20 3.20
C PHE A 88 -15.76 12.21 3.25
N ALA A 89 -14.67 12.51 2.56
CA ALA A 89 -13.47 11.68 2.55
C ALA A 89 -12.96 11.42 3.98
N ARG A 90 -12.83 12.47 4.77
CA ARG A 90 -12.42 12.38 6.18
C ARG A 90 -13.33 11.46 7.00
N ARG A 91 -14.66 11.61 6.92
CA ARG A 91 -15.59 10.73 7.64
C ARG A 91 -15.49 9.27 7.20
N LEU A 92 -15.32 9.03 5.91
CA LEU A 92 -15.15 7.68 5.36
C LEU A 92 -13.87 7.02 5.90
N HIS A 93 -12.74 7.69 5.76
CA HIS A 93 -11.45 7.15 6.21
C HIS A 93 -11.40 6.93 7.72
N ILE A 94 -11.98 7.84 8.53
CA ILE A 94 -12.10 7.63 9.99
C ILE A 94 -12.83 6.32 10.29
N ARG A 95 -14.00 6.11 9.69
CA ARG A 95 -14.78 4.89 9.93
C ARG A 95 -14.07 3.64 9.46
N LEU A 96 -13.39 3.70 8.30
CA LEU A 96 -12.61 2.57 7.81
C LEU A 96 -11.46 2.22 8.75
N ILE A 97 -10.68 3.20 9.21
CA ILE A 97 -9.58 2.97 10.18
C ILE A 97 -10.12 2.31 11.46
N GLU A 98 -11.21 2.83 12.05
CA GLU A 98 -11.82 2.26 13.24
C GLU A 98 -12.31 0.82 13.02
N ARG A 99 -12.95 0.56 11.88
CA ARG A 99 -13.48 -0.77 11.55
C ARG A 99 -12.38 -1.78 11.25
N LEU A 100 -11.42 -1.41 10.42
CA LEU A 100 -10.31 -2.29 10.05
C LEU A 100 -9.49 -2.69 11.27
N ALA A 101 -9.20 -1.76 12.16
CA ALA A 101 -8.51 -2.05 13.40
C ALA A 101 -9.38 -2.88 14.37
N GLY A 102 -10.61 -2.44 14.63
CA GLY A 102 -11.46 -3.06 15.65
C GLY A 102 -12.06 -4.41 15.25
N GLU A 103 -12.34 -4.62 13.96
CA GLU A 103 -12.99 -5.84 13.48
C GLU A 103 -12.00 -6.89 12.96
N PHE A 104 -10.81 -6.48 12.47
CA PHE A 104 -9.84 -7.36 11.81
C PHE A 104 -8.42 -7.28 12.39
N GLY A 105 -8.14 -6.32 13.28
CA GLY A 105 -6.81 -6.14 13.85
C GLY A 105 -5.78 -5.60 12.86
N ILE A 106 -6.22 -4.95 11.78
CA ILE A 106 -5.35 -4.36 10.76
C ILE A 106 -4.69 -3.11 11.34
N THR A 107 -3.37 -3.00 11.15
CA THR A 107 -2.55 -1.95 11.76
C THR A 107 -1.88 -1.02 10.74
N THR A 108 -2.09 -1.26 9.45
CA THR A 108 -1.61 -0.41 8.34
C THR A 108 -2.79 0.00 7.46
N TYR A 109 -2.79 1.25 7.03
CA TYR A 109 -3.81 1.81 6.16
C TYR A 109 -3.15 2.67 5.09
N THR A 110 -2.98 2.12 3.89
CA THR A 110 -2.37 2.84 2.78
C THR A 110 -3.37 3.72 2.08
N MET A 111 -2.96 4.90 1.65
CA MET A 111 -3.81 5.83 0.92
C MET A 111 -3.00 6.75 -0.01
N HIS A 112 -3.62 7.14 -1.12
CA HIS A 112 -3.06 8.18 -1.99
C HIS A 112 -3.30 9.59 -1.43
N PRO A 113 -2.37 10.53 -1.62
CA PRO A 113 -2.63 11.93 -1.31
C PRO A 113 -3.66 12.53 -2.27
N LEU A 114 -3.64 12.09 -3.52
CA LEU A 114 -4.60 12.42 -4.58
C LEU A 114 -4.51 11.39 -5.71
N ASN A 115 -5.55 11.29 -6.54
CA ASN A 115 -5.59 10.34 -7.66
C ASN A 115 -6.11 10.97 -8.97
N ASP A 116 -7.30 11.54 -8.96
CA ASP A 116 -8.04 11.89 -10.18
C ASP A 116 -7.78 13.31 -10.72
N PHE A 117 -6.90 14.10 -10.12
CA PHE A 117 -6.56 15.42 -10.62
C PHE A 117 -5.07 15.74 -10.46
N VAL A 118 -4.57 16.64 -11.28
CA VAL A 118 -3.19 17.12 -11.17
C VAL A 118 -3.14 18.26 -10.15
N TYR A 119 -2.30 18.10 -9.13
CA TYR A 119 -2.08 19.13 -8.14
C TYR A 119 -1.15 20.24 -8.71
N HIS A 120 -1.65 21.46 -8.73
CA HIS A 120 -0.91 22.64 -9.23
C HIS A 120 -0.46 23.61 -8.13
N GLY A 121 -0.76 23.30 -6.87
CA GLY A 121 -0.33 24.10 -5.72
C GLY A 121 1.13 23.92 -5.35
N SER A 122 1.63 24.77 -4.47
CA SER A 122 2.95 24.62 -3.88
C SER A 122 2.97 23.50 -2.82
N ILE A 123 4.17 23.06 -2.41
CA ILE A 123 4.33 22.11 -1.29
C ILE A 123 3.74 22.69 0.00
N GLU A 124 3.91 24.00 0.24
CA GLU A 124 3.34 24.66 1.40
C GLU A 124 1.81 24.73 1.36
N ASP A 125 1.21 24.84 0.16
CA ASP A 125 -0.24 24.71 0.01
C ASP A 125 -0.69 23.28 0.32
N ALA A 126 0.03 22.28 -0.17
CA ALA A 126 -0.27 20.88 0.10
C ALA A 126 -0.19 20.57 1.61
N LYS A 127 0.83 21.06 2.33
CA LYS A 127 0.94 20.92 3.78
C LYS A 127 -0.31 21.46 4.49
N ARG A 128 -0.74 22.69 4.16
CA ARG A 128 -1.94 23.29 4.75
C ARG A 128 -3.22 22.49 4.45
N HIS A 129 -3.35 21.95 3.25
CA HIS A 129 -4.49 21.09 2.90
C HIS A 129 -4.45 19.79 3.68
N LEU A 130 -3.29 19.12 3.73
CA LEU A 130 -3.12 17.87 4.44
C LEU A 130 -3.28 18.03 5.95
N GLU A 131 -2.91 19.16 6.55
CA GLU A 131 -3.20 19.45 7.96
C GLU A 131 -4.70 19.37 8.25
N ARG A 132 -5.54 19.85 7.36
CA ARG A 132 -7.02 19.83 7.52
C ARG A 132 -7.62 18.44 7.36
N THR A 133 -7.00 17.59 6.54
CA THR A 133 -7.50 16.27 6.20
C THR A 133 -6.83 15.17 7.04
N LEU A 134 -5.51 15.15 7.13
CA LEU A 134 -4.76 14.12 7.83
C LEU A 134 -4.76 14.27 9.35
N THR A 135 -4.74 15.49 9.91
CA THR A 135 -4.68 15.63 11.38
C THR A 135 -5.81 14.89 12.10
N PRO A 136 -7.10 15.01 11.69
CA PRO A 136 -8.17 14.23 12.31
C PRO A 136 -8.04 12.72 12.07
N LEU A 137 -7.46 12.30 10.95
CA LEU A 137 -7.22 10.87 10.69
C LEU A 137 -6.12 10.34 11.59
N LEU A 138 -5.06 11.13 11.84
CA LEU A 138 -3.95 10.75 12.71
C LEU A 138 -4.39 10.59 14.17
N GLU A 139 -5.30 11.42 14.66
CA GLU A 139 -5.88 11.27 15.99
C GLU A 139 -6.59 9.92 16.16
N VAL A 140 -7.33 9.51 15.11
CA VAL A 140 -8.03 8.21 15.10
C VAL A 140 -7.04 7.05 14.90
N ALA A 141 -6.05 7.23 14.04
CA ALA A 141 -5.00 6.25 13.79
C ALA A 141 -4.19 5.95 15.07
N GLU A 142 -3.80 6.99 15.81
CA GLU A 142 -3.13 6.86 17.11
C GLU A 142 -3.97 6.09 18.11
N LYS A 143 -5.24 6.47 18.27
CA LYS A 143 -6.18 5.81 19.19
C LYS A 143 -6.37 4.33 18.89
N ASN A 144 -6.31 3.95 17.60
CA ASN A 144 -6.51 2.57 17.14
C ASN A 144 -5.19 1.84 16.85
N HIS A 145 -4.03 2.45 17.10
CA HIS A 145 -2.70 1.90 16.82
C HIS A 145 -2.49 1.52 15.34
N VAL A 146 -3.10 2.27 14.44
CA VAL A 146 -2.98 2.12 12.98
C VAL A 146 -1.93 3.10 12.46
N VAL A 147 -1.08 2.67 11.55
CA VAL A 147 -0.16 3.56 10.84
C VAL A 147 -0.74 3.87 9.47
N ILE A 148 -0.95 5.14 9.18
CA ILE A 148 -1.33 5.62 7.85
C ILE A 148 -0.07 5.68 6.99
N ALA A 149 -0.12 5.07 5.81
CA ALA A 149 0.95 5.09 4.84
C ALA A 149 0.49 5.87 3.61
N VAL A 150 1.12 7.01 3.31
CA VAL A 150 0.82 7.78 2.11
C VAL A 150 1.71 7.32 0.97
N GLU A 151 1.10 6.98 -0.16
CA GLU A 151 1.78 6.30 -1.25
C GLU A 151 2.45 7.26 -2.21
N ASN A 152 3.67 6.91 -2.66
CA ASN A 152 4.33 7.61 -3.76
C ASN A 152 3.67 7.27 -5.09
N GLY A 153 3.50 8.28 -5.92
CA GLY A 153 2.87 8.17 -7.23
C GLY A 153 3.70 8.80 -8.35
N LEU A 154 2.99 9.16 -9.41
CA LEU A 154 3.61 9.63 -10.65
C LEU A 154 3.52 11.16 -10.85
N GLN A 155 2.93 11.88 -9.91
CA GLN A 155 2.77 13.33 -9.95
C GLN A 155 3.87 14.04 -9.15
N TYR A 156 3.95 15.36 -9.29
CA TYR A 156 4.94 16.16 -8.56
C TYR A 156 4.79 16.03 -7.03
N ILE A 157 3.56 16.02 -6.55
CA ILE A 157 3.26 16.08 -5.10
C ILE A 157 3.52 14.76 -4.39
N ASP A 158 3.45 13.65 -5.09
CA ASP A 158 3.64 12.30 -4.56
C ASP A 158 4.98 11.66 -4.99
N ARG A 159 5.90 12.45 -5.57
CA ARG A 159 7.28 12.00 -5.79
C ARG A 159 7.95 11.62 -4.46
N PRO A 160 8.88 10.67 -4.48
CA PRO A 160 9.51 10.16 -3.25
C PRO A 160 10.08 11.25 -2.32
N ASP A 161 10.78 12.24 -2.89
CA ASP A 161 11.39 13.35 -2.16
C ASP A 161 10.37 14.31 -1.54
N VAL A 162 9.33 14.67 -2.32
CA VAL A 162 8.25 15.58 -1.88
C VAL A 162 7.36 14.90 -0.87
N LEU A 163 6.97 13.66 -1.12
CA LEU A 163 6.12 12.89 -0.20
C LEU A 163 6.79 12.71 1.16
N ALA A 164 8.08 12.38 1.18
CA ALA A 164 8.83 12.26 2.43
C ALA A 164 8.91 13.60 3.18
N GLU A 165 9.01 14.73 2.48
CA GLU A 165 8.94 16.06 3.10
C GLU A 165 7.56 16.32 3.72
N LEU A 166 6.48 16.00 3.01
CA LEU A 166 5.11 16.12 3.50
C LEU A 166 4.87 15.26 4.75
N VAL A 167 5.32 14.01 4.73
CA VAL A 167 5.19 13.09 5.88
C VAL A 167 5.96 13.62 7.10
N ARG A 168 7.20 14.06 6.91
CA ARG A 168 8.02 14.62 8.00
C ARG A 168 7.43 15.89 8.63
N HIS A 169 6.67 16.67 7.86
CA HIS A 169 5.98 17.86 8.37
C HIS A 169 5.07 17.56 9.57
N PHE A 170 4.39 16.40 9.57
CA PHE A 170 3.47 16.01 10.65
C PHE A 170 4.17 15.46 11.89
N ALA A 171 5.43 15.04 11.79
CA ALA A 171 6.22 14.49 12.90
C ALA A 171 5.47 13.41 13.73
N SER A 172 4.60 12.62 13.10
CA SER A 172 3.77 11.62 13.76
C SER A 172 4.34 10.21 13.59
N PRO A 173 4.41 9.39 14.65
CA PRO A 173 4.78 7.99 14.53
C PRO A 173 3.70 7.15 13.79
N TYR A 174 2.48 7.68 13.68
CA TYR A 174 1.35 7.05 13.00
C TYR A 174 1.17 7.49 11.54
N LEU A 175 2.14 8.23 10.98
CA LEU A 175 2.20 8.58 9.56
C LEU A 175 3.54 8.14 8.98
N GLY A 176 3.50 7.56 7.78
CA GLY A 176 4.70 7.21 7.01
C GLY A 176 4.42 7.21 5.51
N CYS A 177 5.43 6.81 4.74
CA CYS A 177 5.30 6.62 3.31
C CYS A 177 4.98 5.15 2.99
N CYS A 178 4.11 4.92 2.02
CA CYS A 178 4.08 3.66 1.30
C CYS A 178 5.04 3.78 0.11
N CYS A 179 5.99 2.85 0.00
CA CYS A 179 6.86 2.73 -1.15
C CYS A 179 6.21 1.81 -2.19
N ASP A 180 5.51 2.39 -3.16
CA ASP A 180 5.12 1.66 -4.34
C ASP A 180 6.33 1.47 -5.26
N THR A 181 6.67 0.20 -5.52
CA THR A 181 7.91 -0.18 -6.22
C THR A 181 7.85 0.08 -7.71
N GLY A 182 6.67 -0.07 -8.31
CA GLY A 182 6.46 0.20 -9.72
C GLY A 182 6.49 1.70 -10.03
N HIS A 183 5.83 2.52 -9.22
CA HIS A 183 5.90 3.97 -9.32
C HIS A 183 7.34 4.47 -9.12
N LEU A 184 8.06 3.88 -8.15
CA LEU A 184 9.45 4.22 -7.92
C LEU A 184 10.35 3.86 -9.12
N ASN A 185 10.11 2.71 -9.77
CA ASN A 185 10.83 2.31 -10.98
C ASN A 185 10.59 3.27 -12.15
N ILE A 186 9.34 3.69 -12.36
CA ILE A 186 8.98 4.70 -13.37
C ILE A 186 9.67 6.03 -13.06
N PHE A 187 9.65 6.47 -11.80
CA PHE A 187 10.34 7.70 -11.39
C PHE A 187 11.85 7.62 -11.63
N ALA A 188 12.48 6.50 -11.28
CA ALA A 188 13.90 6.25 -11.53
C ALA A 188 14.25 6.36 -13.02
N LYS A 189 13.48 5.70 -13.89
CA LYS A 189 13.66 5.77 -15.36
C LYS A 189 13.48 7.19 -15.90
N ARG A 190 12.42 7.90 -15.47
CA ARG A 190 12.15 9.29 -15.94
C ARG A 190 13.23 10.28 -15.51
N THR A 191 13.87 10.05 -14.38
CA THR A 191 14.91 10.95 -13.86
C THR A 191 16.33 10.51 -14.18
N GLY A 192 16.50 9.32 -14.75
CA GLY A 192 17.82 8.74 -15.04
C GLY A 192 18.61 8.37 -13.79
N LYS A 193 17.92 8.18 -12.66
CA LYS A 193 18.51 7.79 -11.36
C LYS A 193 18.46 6.27 -11.16
N ASP A 194 19.31 5.79 -10.27
CA ASP A 194 19.19 4.43 -9.76
C ASP A 194 17.96 4.30 -8.85
N ILE A 195 17.26 3.17 -8.92
CA ILE A 195 16.06 2.93 -8.08
C ILE A 195 16.37 2.95 -6.59
N LEU A 196 17.58 2.53 -6.17
CA LEU A 196 18.00 2.62 -4.76
C LEU A 196 18.26 4.05 -4.32
N GLU A 197 18.75 4.94 -5.21
CA GLU A 197 18.87 6.37 -4.94
C GLU A 197 17.48 6.99 -4.78
N CYS A 198 16.50 6.55 -5.58
CA CYS A 198 15.12 7.01 -5.44
C CYS A 198 14.49 6.54 -4.12
N LEU A 199 14.76 5.30 -3.71
CA LEU A 199 14.34 4.78 -2.41
C LEU A 199 14.95 5.59 -1.26
N ASP A 200 16.23 6.01 -1.36
CA ASP A 200 16.90 6.80 -0.33
C ASP A 200 16.21 8.12 -0.03
N MET A 201 15.49 8.71 -0.98
CA MET A 201 14.76 9.97 -0.80
C MET A 201 13.66 9.86 0.26
N MET A 202 13.07 8.67 0.41
CA MET A 202 11.97 8.43 1.34
C MET A 202 12.27 7.35 2.40
N TYR A 203 13.42 6.72 2.37
CA TYR A 203 13.78 5.51 3.10
C TYR A 203 13.47 5.56 4.61
N SER A 204 13.77 6.68 5.27
CA SER A 204 13.53 6.86 6.72
C SER A 204 12.05 6.89 7.09
N GLU A 205 11.18 7.21 6.14
CA GLU A 205 9.74 7.36 6.36
C GLU A 205 8.93 6.16 5.88
N VAL A 206 9.54 5.19 5.19
CA VAL A 206 8.83 4.02 4.65
C VAL A 206 8.29 3.13 5.77
N VAL A 207 6.98 2.93 5.78
CA VAL A 207 6.24 2.08 6.73
C VAL A 207 5.52 0.91 6.05
N VAL A 208 5.12 1.07 4.80
CA VAL A 208 4.52 0.04 3.95
C VAL A 208 5.25 0.04 2.62
N ALA A 209 5.27 -1.09 1.92
CA ALA A 209 5.65 -1.16 0.53
C ALA A 209 4.62 -1.96 -0.27
N HIS A 210 4.18 -1.41 -1.40
CA HIS A 210 3.43 -2.13 -2.42
C HIS A 210 4.41 -2.71 -3.43
N ILE A 211 4.32 -4.02 -3.60
CA ILE A 211 5.26 -4.79 -4.41
C ILE A 211 4.59 -5.16 -5.72
N HIS A 212 5.04 -4.55 -6.79
CA HIS A 212 4.72 -4.95 -8.16
C HIS A 212 5.84 -4.52 -9.12
N ASP A 213 5.83 -5.04 -10.33
CA ASP A 213 6.87 -4.82 -11.33
C ASP A 213 6.30 -4.11 -12.58
N ASN A 214 7.18 -3.54 -13.36
CA ASN A 214 6.85 -2.93 -14.66
C ASN A 214 8.11 -2.75 -15.55
N ASP A 215 7.91 -2.13 -16.72
CA ASP A 215 8.95 -1.79 -17.69
C ASP A 215 9.65 -0.44 -17.41
N GLY A 216 9.32 0.23 -16.30
CA GLY A 216 9.79 1.57 -15.99
C GLY A 216 9.17 2.69 -16.85
N LEU A 217 8.22 2.36 -17.74
CA LEU A 217 7.58 3.31 -18.65
C LEU A 217 6.12 3.56 -18.29
N SER A 218 5.41 2.53 -17.85
CA SER A 218 4.00 2.57 -17.50
C SER A 218 3.70 1.70 -16.29
N ASP A 219 2.67 2.12 -15.57
CA ASP A 219 2.20 1.43 -14.39
C ASP A 219 1.45 0.14 -14.78
N ARG A 220 2.15 -0.98 -14.73
CA ARG A 220 1.69 -2.28 -15.23
C ARG A 220 1.18 -3.20 -14.15
N HIS A 221 1.56 -2.98 -12.91
CA HIS A 221 1.28 -3.89 -11.80
C HIS A 221 1.59 -5.37 -12.13
N TRP A 222 2.68 -5.64 -12.86
CA TRP A 222 3.11 -7.02 -13.09
C TRP A 222 3.56 -7.67 -11.79
N VAL A 223 3.31 -8.95 -11.66
CA VAL A 223 3.86 -9.74 -10.55
C VAL A 223 5.39 -9.61 -10.53
N ALA A 224 5.96 -9.51 -9.36
CA ALA A 224 7.39 -9.30 -9.17
C ALA A 224 8.26 -10.31 -9.94
N GLY A 225 9.27 -9.81 -10.63
CA GLY A 225 10.17 -10.56 -11.49
C GLY A 225 9.66 -10.79 -12.91
N LEU A 226 8.56 -10.13 -13.31
CA LEU A 226 8.11 -10.10 -14.71
C LEU A 226 8.48 -8.80 -15.44
N GLY A 227 8.99 -7.81 -14.72
CA GLY A 227 9.45 -6.52 -15.25
C GLY A 227 10.96 -6.35 -15.16
N GLU A 228 11.40 -5.11 -14.94
CA GLU A 228 12.80 -4.72 -15.00
C GLU A 228 13.43 -4.44 -13.62
N ILE A 229 12.69 -4.53 -12.52
CA ILE A 229 13.24 -4.28 -11.18
C ILE A 229 14.21 -5.42 -10.80
N ASP A 230 15.46 -5.08 -10.47
CA ASP A 230 16.41 -6.02 -9.89
C ASP A 230 16.08 -6.29 -8.41
N TRP A 231 15.12 -7.19 -8.20
CA TRP A 231 14.63 -7.55 -6.88
C TRP A 231 15.71 -8.08 -5.94
N LYS A 232 16.69 -8.79 -6.47
CA LYS A 232 17.79 -9.31 -5.66
C LYS A 232 18.65 -8.20 -5.06
N ARG A 233 18.77 -7.09 -5.77
CA ARG A 233 19.48 -5.89 -5.32
C ARG A 233 18.58 -4.99 -4.48
N PHE A 234 17.30 -4.87 -4.82
CA PHE A 234 16.36 -3.93 -4.24
C PHE A 234 15.80 -4.38 -2.87
N MET A 235 15.30 -5.63 -2.78
CA MET A 235 14.63 -6.17 -1.59
C MET A 235 15.47 -6.13 -0.31
N PRO A 236 16.79 -6.43 -0.33
CA PRO A 236 17.60 -6.37 0.89
C PRO A 236 17.62 -5.00 1.55
N LYS A 237 17.54 -3.92 0.77
CA LYS A 237 17.47 -2.55 1.28
C LYS A 237 16.05 -2.20 1.71
N LEU A 238 15.06 -2.43 0.87
CA LEU A 238 13.66 -2.11 1.17
C LEU A 238 13.18 -2.74 2.49
N ALA A 239 13.40 -4.05 2.66
CA ALA A 239 12.97 -4.78 3.85
C ALA A 239 13.65 -4.33 5.15
N ARG A 240 14.71 -3.54 5.08
CA ARG A 240 15.40 -2.95 6.23
C ARG A 240 15.08 -1.49 6.48
N ALA A 241 14.10 -0.93 5.78
CA ALA A 241 13.64 0.42 6.09
C ALA A 241 13.27 0.50 7.58
N PRO A 242 13.76 1.53 8.31
CA PRO A 242 13.77 1.51 9.78
C PRO A 242 12.38 1.50 10.42
N ARG A 243 11.36 1.91 9.66
CA ARG A 243 9.97 1.97 10.12
C ARG A 243 9.06 0.92 9.45
N MET A 244 9.61 0.03 8.60
CA MET A 244 8.84 -0.96 7.83
C MET A 244 7.92 -1.79 8.74
N LYS A 245 6.64 -1.85 8.38
CA LYS A 245 5.58 -2.64 9.03
C LYS A 245 5.10 -3.78 8.14
N SER A 246 4.84 -3.49 6.85
CA SER A 246 4.30 -4.44 5.90
C SER A 246 4.88 -4.23 4.50
N MET A 247 5.12 -5.33 3.80
CA MET A 247 5.31 -5.37 2.36
C MET A 247 4.13 -6.16 1.80
N GLU A 248 3.41 -5.63 0.83
CA GLU A 248 2.13 -6.12 0.34
C GLU A 248 2.21 -6.31 -1.18
N ASP A 249 1.81 -7.49 -1.69
CA ASP A 249 1.87 -7.82 -3.11
C ASP A 249 0.65 -7.24 -3.84
N GLU A 250 0.91 -6.27 -4.69
CA GLU A 250 -0.07 -5.55 -5.49
C GLU A 250 0.01 -5.91 -6.98
N GLY A 251 0.54 -7.07 -7.28
CA GLY A 251 0.60 -7.56 -8.65
C GLY A 251 -0.78 -7.90 -9.24
N ILE A 252 -1.00 -7.56 -10.53
CA ILE A 252 -2.13 -8.09 -11.30
C ILE A 252 -1.80 -9.51 -11.71
N TYR A 253 -2.53 -10.47 -11.18
CA TYR A 253 -2.23 -11.87 -11.38
C TYR A 253 -2.69 -12.40 -12.74
N SER A 254 -3.66 -11.75 -13.38
CA SER A 254 -4.20 -12.12 -14.70
C SER A 254 -4.40 -13.62 -14.86
N GLU A 255 -3.61 -14.29 -15.68
CA GLU A 255 -3.67 -15.74 -15.90
C GLU A 255 -2.56 -16.52 -15.18
N ILE A 256 -1.76 -15.86 -14.31
CA ILE A 256 -0.64 -16.50 -13.61
C ILE A 256 -1.21 -17.49 -12.57
N PRO A 257 -0.77 -18.76 -12.57
CA PRO A 257 -1.23 -19.73 -11.58
C PRO A 257 -0.84 -19.34 -10.15
N ILE A 258 -1.71 -19.63 -9.16
CA ILE A 258 -1.44 -19.35 -7.74
C ILE A 258 -0.08 -19.93 -7.28
N PRO A 259 0.32 -21.17 -7.65
CA PRO A 259 1.63 -21.68 -7.29
C PRO A 259 2.79 -20.79 -7.76
N GLU A 260 2.69 -20.24 -8.97
CA GLU A 260 3.73 -19.35 -9.52
C GLU A 260 3.76 -18.00 -8.80
N ILE A 261 2.58 -17.43 -8.46
CA ILE A 261 2.49 -16.21 -7.64
C ILE A 261 3.19 -16.44 -6.31
N CYS A 262 2.85 -17.52 -5.61
CA CYS A 262 3.43 -17.87 -4.32
C CYS A 262 4.95 -18.11 -4.40
N GLU A 263 5.44 -18.78 -5.44
CA GLU A 263 6.87 -18.98 -5.66
C GLU A 263 7.62 -17.64 -5.82
N ARG A 264 7.08 -16.73 -6.65
CA ARG A 264 7.68 -15.40 -6.88
C ARG A 264 7.73 -14.57 -5.62
N THR A 265 6.61 -14.54 -4.88
CA THR A 265 6.52 -13.79 -3.62
C THR A 265 7.42 -14.38 -2.53
N SER A 266 7.49 -15.71 -2.42
CA SER A 266 8.44 -16.39 -1.51
C SER A 266 9.89 -16.03 -1.83
N LYS A 267 10.23 -15.92 -3.11
CA LYS A 267 11.58 -15.53 -3.56
C LYS A 267 11.94 -14.08 -3.16
N LEU A 268 10.96 -13.18 -3.09
CA LEU A 268 11.18 -11.83 -2.55
C LEU A 268 11.58 -11.87 -1.08
N LEU A 269 10.97 -12.73 -0.27
CA LEU A 269 11.34 -12.93 1.13
C LEU A 269 12.75 -13.50 1.28
N GLU A 270 13.15 -14.42 0.38
CA GLU A 270 14.54 -14.91 0.33
C GLU A 270 15.51 -13.77 0.02
N TYR A 271 15.20 -12.91 -0.96
CA TYR A 271 16.02 -11.74 -1.27
C TYR A 271 16.08 -10.73 -0.12
N ALA A 272 14.95 -10.48 0.57
CA ALA A 272 14.91 -9.62 1.74
C ALA A 272 15.84 -10.09 2.87
N ALA A 273 16.09 -11.40 2.96
CA ALA A 273 16.98 -12.00 3.94
C ALA A 273 18.48 -11.85 3.59
N LEU A 274 18.83 -11.56 2.34
CA LEU A 274 20.21 -11.36 1.93
C LEU A 274 20.83 -10.15 2.65
N PRO A 275 22.17 -10.14 2.88
CA PRO A 275 22.85 -8.94 3.35
C PRO A 275 22.58 -7.79 2.37
N ALA A 276 22.32 -6.59 2.89
CA ALA A 276 22.31 -5.42 2.03
C ALA A 276 23.71 -5.32 1.38
N ALA A 277 23.76 -5.44 0.06
CA ALA A 277 25.01 -5.27 -0.65
C ALA A 277 25.58 -3.89 -0.26
N GLN A 278 26.84 -3.83 0.15
CA GLN A 278 27.54 -2.57 0.22
C GLN A 278 27.56 -2.04 -1.21
N VAL A 279 26.71 -1.08 -1.49
CA VAL A 279 26.72 -0.36 -2.77
C VAL A 279 27.95 0.52 -2.71
N ASN A 280 29.05 0.01 -3.28
CA ASN A 280 30.24 0.78 -3.57
C ASN A 280 30.00 1.59 -4.83
#